data_cdce02c77a02a0065f45e35910be8d03
#
_entry.id   cdce02c77a02a0065f45e35910be8d03
#
_cell.length_a   1.000
_cell.length_b   1.000
_cell.length_c   1.000
_cell.angle_alpha   90.00
_cell.angle_beta   90.00
_cell.angle_gamma   90.00
#
_symmetry.space_group_name_H-M   'P 1'
#
loop_
_entity.id
_entity.type
_entity.pdbx_description
1 polymer ?
#
loop_
_entity_poly.entity_id
_entity_poly.type
_entity_poly.pdbx_seq_one_letter_code
_entity_poly.pdbx_strand_id
1 'polypeptide(L)'
;MEKSEALNSAVAQIEKQFGKGAIMRMGDMPLANIDYIPTGALALDVALGIGGLPKGRIVEIFGPEASGKTTLLYHVMAQAQRRGGLAAFIDAEHSLDPAYARRIGLNTDELLVSQPDHGEQGLEIADLLVRSGSLDIVAIDSVAALVPKAEIEGEMGDHHVGLQARLMSQALRKLAGTLNRAGTICVFTNQLREKIGVMFGCFHHDAPVMLADGTTMSIGRIVTERLDVEVMSLDPVTGRVEPRRVINWFDNGIAEGFLRIRVSGGDGARELLCTPNHIIITPQGEIPAGDLRPGMEV
;
A
#
# COMPACT_ATOMS: atom_id res chain seq x y z
N MET A 1 -32.22 5.47 29.43
CA MET A 1 -31.52 4.92 30.61
C MET A 1 -31.16 3.46 30.40
N GLU A 2 -32.05 2.57 29.98
CA GLU A 2 -31.79 1.14 29.78
C GLU A 2 -30.58 0.76 28.86
N LYS A 3 -30.40 1.48 27.74
CA LYS A 3 -29.28 1.17 26.82
C LYS A 3 -27.92 1.49 27.44
N SER A 4 -27.81 2.52 28.25
CA SER A 4 -26.55 2.91 28.91
C SER A 4 -26.21 1.97 30.07
N GLU A 5 -27.24 1.50 30.81
CA GLU A 5 -27.05 0.53 31.89
C GLU A 5 -26.65 -0.87 31.34
N ALA A 6 -27.31 -1.30 30.26
CA ALA A 6 -26.94 -2.53 29.58
C ALA A 6 -25.49 -2.50 29.04
N LEU A 7 -25.06 -1.36 28.47
CA LEU A 7 -23.71 -1.16 28.01
C LEU A 7 -22.68 -1.20 29.15
N ASN A 8 -22.97 -0.51 30.26
CA ASN A 8 -22.07 -0.51 31.43
C ASN A 8 -21.94 -1.93 32.04
N SER A 9 -23.05 -2.68 32.09
CA SER A 9 -23.05 -4.08 32.53
C SER A 9 -22.18 -4.96 31.62
N ALA A 10 -22.30 -4.80 30.29
CA ALA A 10 -21.48 -5.53 29.33
C ALA A 10 -19.97 -5.17 29.47
N VAL A 11 -19.64 -3.89 29.67
CA VAL A 11 -18.27 -3.42 29.93
C VAL A 11 -17.71 -4.08 31.19
N ALA A 12 -18.45 -4.09 32.28
CA ALA A 12 -18.04 -4.71 33.54
C ALA A 12 -17.83 -6.24 33.38
N GLN A 13 -18.66 -6.90 32.58
CA GLN A 13 -18.50 -8.33 32.29
C GLN A 13 -17.26 -8.62 31.46
N ILE A 14 -16.95 -7.78 30.46
CA ILE A 14 -15.73 -7.86 29.65
C ILE A 14 -14.48 -7.68 30.53
N GLU A 15 -14.48 -6.65 31.38
CA GLU A 15 -13.36 -6.42 32.31
C GLU A 15 -13.13 -7.57 33.29
N LYS A 16 -14.21 -8.18 33.75
CA LYS A 16 -14.15 -9.36 34.63
C LYS A 16 -13.58 -10.58 33.93
N GLN A 17 -13.90 -10.75 32.65
CA GLN A 17 -13.48 -11.92 31.86
C GLN A 17 -12.07 -11.77 31.27
N PHE A 18 -11.71 -10.60 30.80
CA PHE A 18 -10.49 -10.33 30.04
C PHE A 18 -9.48 -9.43 30.78
N GLY A 19 -9.82 -8.93 31.94
CA GLY A 19 -8.97 -8.03 32.74
C GLY A 19 -9.35 -6.56 32.57
N LYS A 20 -8.95 -5.74 33.57
CA LYS A 20 -9.13 -4.26 33.51
C LYS A 20 -8.36 -3.69 32.35
N GLY A 21 -9.01 -2.82 31.56
CA GLY A 21 -8.45 -2.20 30.37
C GLY A 21 -8.63 -3.01 29.08
N ALA A 22 -9.30 -4.17 29.12
CA ALA A 22 -9.67 -4.93 27.91
C ALA A 22 -10.61 -4.14 26.99
N ILE A 23 -11.39 -3.22 27.58
CA ILE A 23 -12.22 -2.26 26.86
C ILE A 23 -12.12 -0.90 27.57
N MET A 24 -12.03 0.18 26.79
CA MET A 24 -12.03 1.54 27.33
C MET A 24 -12.70 2.49 26.35
N ARG A 25 -13.20 3.60 26.83
CA ARG A 25 -13.73 4.65 25.97
C ARG A 25 -12.56 5.45 25.40
N MET A 26 -12.62 5.79 24.12
CA MET A 26 -11.54 6.54 23.46
C MET A 26 -11.26 7.91 24.14
N GLY A 27 -12.31 8.56 24.71
CA GLY A 27 -12.16 9.81 25.47
C GLY A 27 -11.46 9.66 26.83
N ASP A 28 -11.42 8.44 27.38
CA ASP A 28 -10.75 8.14 28.65
C ASP A 28 -9.29 7.70 28.45
N MET A 29 -8.87 7.53 27.19
CA MET A 29 -7.48 7.24 26.87
C MET A 29 -6.63 8.49 27.14
N PRO A 30 -5.58 8.41 27.98
CA PRO A 30 -4.62 9.49 28.06
C PRO A 30 -4.08 9.71 26.64
N LEU A 31 -3.95 10.98 26.24
CA LEU A 31 -3.24 11.34 25.01
C LEU A 31 -1.85 10.68 25.08
N ALA A 32 -1.72 9.53 24.40
CA ALA A 32 -0.46 8.80 24.40
C ALA A 32 0.58 9.71 23.76
N ASN A 33 1.59 10.12 24.53
CA ASN A 33 2.75 10.76 23.98
C ASN A 33 3.47 9.69 23.14
N ILE A 34 3.25 9.71 21.83
CA ILE A 34 3.81 8.71 20.91
C ILE A 34 5.27 9.06 20.71
N ASP A 35 6.17 8.22 21.21
CA ASP A 35 7.58 8.34 20.90
C ASP A 35 7.83 8.17 19.41
N TYR A 36 8.76 8.95 18.87
CA TYR A 36 9.06 8.97 17.44
C TYR A 36 10.53 9.15 17.15
N ILE A 37 10.93 8.79 15.94
CA ILE A 37 12.24 9.09 15.36
C ILE A 37 12.00 10.10 14.22
N PRO A 38 12.63 11.30 14.25
CA PRO A 38 12.53 12.25 13.15
C PRO A 38 13.00 11.65 11.83
N THR A 39 12.42 12.09 10.73
CA THR A 39 12.89 11.67 9.40
C THR A 39 14.16 12.41 8.97
N GLY A 40 14.47 13.54 9.60
CA GLY A 40 15.52 14.44 9.17
C GLY A 40 15.09 15.44 8.09
N ALA A 41 13.85 15.30 7.60
CA ALA A 41 13.22 16.25 6.66
C ALA A 41 12.12 17.01 7.39
N LEU A 42 12.38 18.26 7.77
CA LEU A 42 11.49 19.07 8.60
C LEU A 42 10.06 19.15 8.04
N ALA A 43 9.92 19.30 6.72
CA ALA A 43 8.60 19.37 6.09
C ALA A 43 7.81 18.08 6.24
N LEU A 44 8.48 16.92 6.18
CA LEU A 44 7.85 15.62 6.38
C LEU A 44 7.50 15.41 7.86
N ASP A 45 8.40 15.77 8.76
CA ASP A 45 8.17 15.66 10.21
C ASP A 45 6.94 16.49 10.67
N VAL A 46 6.79 17.69 10.12
CA VAL A 46 5.61 18.54 10.34
C VAL A 46 4.34 17.91 9.74
N ALA A 47 4.42 17.39 8.51
CA ALA A 47 3.29 16.77 7.83
C ALA A 47 2.77 15.49 8.55
N LEU A 48 3.68 14.73 9.18
CA LEU A 48 3.34 13.56 10.00
C LEU A 48 2.62 13.93 11.31
N GLY A 49 2.67 15.18 11.74
CA GLY A 49 1.95 15.70 12.89
C GLY A 49 2.56 15.35 14.25
N ILE A 50 3.34 14.28 14.36
CA ILE A 50 4.01 13.84 15.61
C ILE A 50 5.51 14.16 15.64
N GLY A 51 6.06 14.72 14.56
CA GLY A 51 7.47 15.10 14.46
C GLY A 51 8.40 14.02 13.93
N GLY A 52 7.88 12.91 13.37
CA GLY A 52 8.67 11.82 12.81
C GLY A 52 7.90 10.51 12.68
N LEU A 53 8.62 9.40 12.55
CA LEU A 53 8.03 8.06 12.47
C LEU A 53 7.72 7.49 13.86
N PRO A 54 6.50 6.94 14.09
CA PRO A 54 6.07 6.47 15.42
C PRO A 54 6.82 5.21 15.87
N LYS A 55 7.34 5.19 17.10
CA LYS A 55 7.92 3.99 17.68
C LYS A 55 6.87 2.90 17.92
N GLY A 56 7.31 1.64 17.85
CA GLY A 56 6.45 0.48 18.05
C GLY A 56 5.49 0.21 16.89
N ARG A 57 5.73 0.75 15.70
CA ARG A 57 4.85 0.63 14.53
C ARG A 57 5.61 0.13 13.31
N ILE A 58 4.82 -0.40 12.37
CA ILE A 58 5.27 -0.70 11.00
C ILE A 58 4.99 0.54 10.16
N VAL A 59 5.99 0.95 9.40
CA VAL A 59 5.93 2.08 8.47
C VAL A 59 6.31 1.58 7.09
N GLU A 60 5.57 1.96 6.07
CA GLU A 60 5.90 1.70 4.68
C GLU A 60 6.25 3.01 3.97
N ILE A 61 7.41 3.03 3.32
CA ILE A 61 7.84 4.10 2.42
C ILE A 61 7.74 3.57 1.00
N PHE A 62 6.78 4.05 0.22
CA PHE A 62 6.54 3.56 -1.13
C PHE A 62 6.67 4.67 -2.17
N GLY A 63 6.98 4.28 -3.41
CA GLY A 63 7.14 5.21 -4.52
C GLY A 63 7.84 4.56 -5.71
N PRO A 64 7.92 5.26 -6.86
CA PRO A 64 8.63 4.79 -8.04
C PRO A 64 10.13 4.59 -7.77
N GLU A 65 10.83 3.95 -8.69
CA GLU A 65 12.29 3.84 -8.63
C GLU A 65 12.95 5.22 -8.60
N ALA A 66 14.14 5.30 -7.99
CA ALA A 66 14.91 6.54 -7.85
C ALA A 66 14.18 7.72 -7.17
N SER A 67 13.06 7.48 -6.48
CA SER A 67 12.31 8.54 -5.76
C SER A 67 12.90 8.93 -4.40
N GLY A 68 14.03 8.34 -4.00
CA GLY A 68 14.71 8.65 -2.74
C GLY A 68 14.24 7.85 -1.52
N LYS A 69 13.54 6.72 -1.70
CA LYS A 69 13.08 5.86 -0.59
C LYS A 69 14.22 5.41 0.32
N THR A 70 15.27 4.82 -0.23
CA THR A 70 16.47 4.38 0.50
C THR A 70 17.22 5.56 1.12
N THR A 71 17.26 6.70 0.44
CA THR A 71 17.84 7.93 0.99
C THR A 71 17.11 8.37 2.26
N LEU A 72 15.78 8.44 2.21
CA LEU A 72 14.97 8.79 3.39
C LEU A 72 15.16 7.78 4.51
N LEU A 73 15.24 6.48 4.17
CA LEU A 73 15.49 5.42 5.14
C LEU A 73 16.83 5.61 5.86
N TYR A 74 17.91 5.94 5.14
CA TYR A 74 19.21 6.24 5.76
C TYR A 74 19.14 7.46 6.67
N HIS A 75 18.40 8.50 6.30
CA HIS A 75 18.20 9.66 7.16
C HIS A 75 17.51 9.29 8.47
N VAL A 76 16.44 8.51 8.43
CA VAL A 76 15.72 8.06 9.64
C VAL A 76 16.64 7.24 10.54
N MET A 77 17.40 6.29 9.99
CA MET A 77 18.36 5.48 10.76
C MET A 77 19.46 6.34 11.37
N ALA A 78 19.99 7.32 10.62
CA ALA A 78 20.97 8.26 11.16
C ALA A 78 20.40 9.10 12.30
N GLN A 79 19.11 9.49 12.24
CA GLN A 79 18.44 10.19 13.33
C GLN A 79 18.24 9.30 14.56
N ALA A 80 17.95 8.00 14.37
CA ALA A 80 17.92 7.04 15.46
C ALA A 80 19.26 6.95 16.19
N GLN A 81 20.35 6.78 15.44
CA GLN A 81 21.71 6.70 15.99
C GLN A 81 22.15 7.99 16.69
N ARG A 82 21.83 9.17 16.12
CA ARG A 82 22.10 10.47 16.77
C ARG A 82 21.43 10.64 18.13
N ARG A 83 20.33 9.92 18.37
CA ARG A 83 19.63 9.87 19.66
C ARG A 83 20.15 8.76 20.58
N GLY A 84 21.25 8.11 20.22
CA GLY A 84 21.84 7.00 20.96
C GLY A 84 21.16 5.66 20.74
N GLY A 85 20.29 5.56 19.72
CA GLY A 85 19.58 4.33 19.37
C GLY A 85 20.39 3.41 18.45
N LEU A 86 20.01 2.13 18.41
CA LEU A 86 20.59 1.12 17.54
C LEU A 86 19.72 0.87 16.32
N ALA A 87 20.37 0.70 15.16
CA ALA A 87 19.73 0.49 13.88
C ALA A 87 20.18 -0.83 13.21
N ALA A 88 19.26 -1.50 12.54
CA ALA A 88 19.56 -2.64 11.70
C ALA A 88 18.98 -2.44 10.28
N PHE A 89 19.70 -2.90 9.27
CA PHE A 89 19.35 -2.81 7.87
C PHE A 89 19.32 -4.20 7.22
N ILE A 90 18.17 -4.62 6.76
CA ILE A 90 17.97 -5.84 5.99
C ILE A 90 17.98 -5.45 4.51
N ASP A 91 19.11 -5.68 3.86
CA ASP A 91 19.37 -5.32 2.46
C ASP A 91 19.02 -6.47 1.54
N ALA A 92 17.73 -6.61 1.24
CA ALA A 92 17.24 -7.65 0.34
C ALA A 92 17.52 -7.33 -1.15
N GLU A 93 17.79 -6.07 -1.50
CA GLU A 93 18.17 -5.66 -2.86
C GLU A 93 19.67 -5.74 -3.12
N HIS A 94 20.50 -6.00 -2.08
CA HIS A 94 21.96 -5.96 -2.16
C HIS A 94 22.50 -4.64 -2.73
N SER A 95 21.87 -3.53 -2.34
CA SER A 95 22.10 -2.19 -2.92
C SER A 95 22.71 -1.18 -1.93
N LEU A 96 23.11 -1.63 -0.74
CA LEU A 96 23.71 -0.76 0.29
C LEU A 96 24.99 -0.10 -0.23
N ASP A 97 25.01 1.24 -0.27
CA ASP A 97 26.20 2.05 -0.51
C ASP A 97 26.70 2.64 0.82
N PRO A 98 27.76 2.06 1.44
CA PRO A 98 28.28 2.55 2.70
C PRO A 98 28.86 3.96 2.61
N ALA A 99 29.41 4.34 1.44
CA ALA A 99 29.98 5.68 1.27
C ALA A 99 28.89 6.75 1.19
N TYR A 100 27.79 6.45 0.54
CA TYR A 100 26.62 7.31 0.50
C TYR A 100 25.93 7.40 1.87
N ALA A 101 25.74 6.28 2.55
CA ALA A 101 25.16 6.22 3.89
C ALA A 101 25.96 7.09 4.90
N ARG A 102 27.29 7.02 4.88
CA ARG A 102 28.16 7.87 5.71
C ARG A 102 28.00 9.35 5.39
N ARG A 103 27.87 9.73 4.12
CA ARG A 103 27.65 11.13 3.72
C ARG A 103 26.33 11.70 4.22
N ILE A 104 25.30 10.87 4.34
CA ILE A 104 24.02 11.23 4.95
C ILE A 104 24.14 11.37 6.47
N GLY A 105 25.17 10.79 7.06
CA GLY A 105 25.44 10.85 8.50
C GLY A 105 25.05 9.60 9.26
N LEU A 106 24.83 8.47 8.56
CA LEU A 106 24.65 7.16 9.16
C LEU A 106 26.02 6.62 9.65
N ASN A 107 26.11 6.22 10.90
CA ASN A 107 27.27 5.53 11.45
C ASN A 107 27.24 4.07 10.97
N THR A 108 28.01 3.78 9.93
CA THR A 108 28.07 2.45 9.32
C THR A 108 28.85 1.45 10.16
N ASP A 109 29.68 1.90 11.09
CA ASP A 109 30.49 1.01 11.91
C ASP A 109 29.67 0.37 13.05
N GLU A 110 28.55 0.99 13.42
CA GLU A 110 27.58 0.48 14.40
C GLU A 110 26.30 -0.06 13.77
N LEU A 111 26.17 0.02 12.46
CA LEU A 111 24.99 -0.46 11.76
C LEU A 111 25.03 -1.98 11.61
N LEU A 112 24.00 -2.66 12.12
CA LEU A 112 23.80 -4.08 11.83
C LEU A 112 23.25 -4.24 10.40
N VAL A 113 23.94 -5.02 9.57
CA VAL A 113 23.52 -5.27 8.18
C VAL A 113 23.31 -6.76 7.98
N SER A 114 22.22 -7.14 7.34
CA SER A 114 21.96 -8.49 6.85
C SER A 114 21.56 -8.46 5.41
N GLN A 115 22.09 -9.40 4.61
CA GLN A 115 21.75 -9.60 3.20
C GLN A 115 21.19 -11.02 3.06
N PRO A 116 19.87 -11.19 3.22
CA PRO A 116 19.24 -12.50 3.23
C PRO A 116 19.12 -13.07 1.81
N ASP A 117 19.22 -14.40 1.70
CA ASP A 117 19.06 -15.13 0.43
C ASP A 117 17.60 -15.22 -0.03
N HIS A 118 16.64 -15.13 0.91
CA HIS A 118 15.20 -15.22 0.61
C HIS A 118 14.37 -14.47 1.66
N GLY A 119 13.10 -14.23 1.33
CA GLY A 119 12.22 -13.37 2.13
C GLY A 119 11.96 -13.87 3.55
N GLU A 120 11.76 -15.19 3.74
CA GLU A 120 11.56 -15.79 5.07
C GLU A 120 12.75 -15.53 5.99
N GLN A 121 13.99 -15.69 5.47
CA GLN A 121 15.21 -15.46 6.24
C GLN A 121 15.30 -13.98 6.68
N GLY A 122 15.07 -13.04 5.77
CA GLY A 122 15.11 -11.60 6.09
C GLY A 122 14.10 -11.21 7.15
N LEU A 123 12.86 -11.70 7.04
CA LEU A 123 11.79 -11.44 7.99
C LEU A 123 12.02 -12.11 9.36
N GLU A 124 12.61 -13.30 9.38
CA GLU A 124 12.95 -13.99 10.62
C GLU A 124 14.10 -13.29 11.36
N ILE A 125 15.13 -12.86 10.64
CA ILE A 125 16.22 -12.05 11.21
C ILE A 125 15.65 -10.76 11.84
N ALA A 126 14.76 -10.07 11.11
CA ALA A 126 14.09 -8.87 11.63
C ALA A 126 13.30 -9.16 12.91
N ASP A 127 12.52 -10.25 12.95
CA ASP A 127 11.74 -10.66 14.13
C ASP A 127 12.64 -10.96 15.33
N LEU A 128 13.76 -11.67 15.13
CA LEU A 128 14.72 -11.98 16.19
C LEU A 128 15.38 -10.71 16.74
N LEU A 129 15.80 -9.79 15.87
CA LEU A 129 16.39 -8.52 16.26
C LEU A 129 15.41 -7.65 17.05
N VAL A 130 14.15 -7.55 16.60
CA VAL A 130 13.10 -6.80 17.32
C VAL A 130 12.81 -7.42 18.69
N ARG A 131 12.78 -8.75 18.80
CA ARG A 131 12.56 -9.45 20.06
C ARG A 131 13.64 -9.22 21.10
N SER A 132 14.85 -8.86 20.69
CA SER A 132 15.91 -8.50 21.62
C SER A 132 15.56 -7.29 22.50
N GLY A 133 14.63 -6.43 22.01
CA GLY A 133 14.23 -5.19 22.68
C GLY A 133 15.31 -4.11 22.69
N SER A 134 16.40 -4.30 21.94
CA SER A 134 17.55 -3.40 21.95
C SER A 134 17.59 -2.45 20.77
N LEU A 135 16.77 -2.70 19.72
CA LEU A 135 16.76 -1.88 18.51
C LEU A 135 15.70 -0.77 18.59
N ASP A 136 16.06 0.41 18.12
CA ASP A 136 15.14 1.51 17.90
C ASP A 136 14.48 1.46 16.52
N ILE A 137 15.23 0.98 15.52
CA ILE A 137 14.76 0.86 14.15
C ILE A 137 15.34 -0.37 13.44
N VAL A 138 14.49 -1.09 12.73
CA VAL A 138 14.87 -2.08 11.72
C VAL A 138 14.30 -1.65 10.38
N ALA A 139 15.15 -1.58 9.37
CA ALA A 139 14.79 -1.18 8.02
C ALA A 139 14.92 -2.37 7.07
N ILE A 140 13.98 -2.55 6.16
CA ILE A 140 13.94 -3.64 5.17
C ILE A 140 13.80 -3.02 3.79
N ASP A 141 14.84 -3.14 2.97
CA ASP A 141 14.89 -2.58 1.61
C ASP A 141 15.08 -3.71 0.59
N SER A 142 14.09 -4.05 -0.21
CA SER A 142 12.70 -3.62 -0.24
C SER A 142 11.75 -4.84 -0.17
N VAL A 143 10.44 -4.59 0.05
CA VAL A 143 9.42 -5.66 0.00
C VAL A 143 9.46 -6.41 -1.32
N ALA A 144 9.71 -5.70 -2.44
CA ALA A 144 9.76 -6.30 -3.76
C ALA A 144 10.86 -7.36 -3.92
N ALA A 145 11.94 -7.24 -3.15
CA ALA A 145 13.09 -8.16 -3.17
C ALA A 145 12.96 -9.34 -2.18
N LEU A 146 11.94 -9.32 -1.31
CA LEU A 146 11.65 -10.43 -0.40
C LEU A 146 10.98 -11.58 -1.15
N VAL A 147 11.76 -12.30 -1.96
CA VAL A 147 11.29 -13.46 -2.74
C VAL A 147 11.12 -14.65 -1.80
N PRO A 148 9.96 -15.35 -1.81
CA PRO A 148 9.77 -16.57 -1.04
C PRO A 148 10.77 -17.67 -1.44
N LYS A 149 11.26 -18.44 -0.46
CA LYS A 149 12.21 -19.53 -0.70
C LYS A 149 11.69 -20.53 -1.72
N ALA A 150 10.41 -20.89 -1.65
CA ALA A 150 9.78 -21.82 -2.58
C ALA A 150 9.75 -21.31 -4.04
N GLU A 151 9.77 -19.99 -4.23
CA GLU A 151 9.86 -19.37 -5.57
C GLU A 151 11.29 -19.42 -6.11
N ILE A 152 12.29 -19.30 -5.24
CA ILE A 152 13.71 -19.40 -5.62
C ILE A 152 14.09 -20.84 -5.96
N GLU A 153 13.57 -21.83 -5.24
CA GLU A 153 13.84 -23.26 -5.42
C GLU A 153 13.00 -23.90 -6.55
N GLY A 154 11.97 -23.18 -7.07
CA GLY A 154 11.13 -23.61 -8.18
C GLY A 154 11.82 -23.54 -9.54
N GLU A 155 11.23 -24.16 -10.56
CA GLU A 155 11.73 -24.05 -11.93
C GLU A 155 11.33 -22.72 -12.58
N MET A 156 12.14 -22.25 -13.54
CA MET A 156 11.80 -21.05 -14.32
C MET A 156 10.49 -21.27 -15.10
N GLY A 157 9.46 -20.51 -14.75
CA GLY A 157 8.13 -20.58 -15.37
C GLY A 157 7.05 -21.12 -14.44
N ASP A 158 7.40 -21.58 -13.24
CA ASP A 158 6.42 -21.96 -12.24
C ASP A 158 5.58 -20.77 -11.76
N HIS A 159 4.28 -20.95 -11.72
CA HIS A 159 3.35 -19.89 -11.27
C HIS A 159 3.18 -19.92 -9.73
N HIS A 160 3.93 -19.10 -9.05
CA HIS A 160 3.86 -18.95 -7.58
C HIS A 160 2.95 -17.76 -7.16
N VAL A 161 1.73 -17.72 -7.70
CA VAL A 161 0.80 -16.61 -7.45
C VAL A 161 0.50 -16.44 -5.96
N GLY A 162 0.81 -15.26 -5.42
CA GLY A 162 0.41 -14.87 -4.07
C GLY A 162 1.29 -15.37 -2.92
N LEU A 163 2.38 -16.11 -3.16
CA LEU A 163 3.27 -16.57 -2.09
C LEU A 163 3.89 -15.40 -1.31
N GLN A 164 4.39 -14.38 -2.01
CA GLN A 164 4.95 -13.19 -1.38
C GLN A 164 3.91 -12.45 -0.51
N ALA A 165 2.68 -12.28 -1.03
CA ALA A 165 1.61 -11.62 -0.27
C ALA A 165 1.23 -12.41 0.99
N ARG A 166 1.23 -13.75 0.91
CA ARG A 166 0.98 -14.65 2.06
C ARG A 166 2.10 -14.54 3.10
N LEU A 167 3.36 -14.56 2.65
CA LEU A 167 4.55 -14.37 3.50
C LEU A 167 4.49 -13.04 4.24
N MET A 168 4.25 -11.94 3.53
CA MET A 168 4.14 -10.60 4.11
C MET A 168 2.98 -10.51 5.10
N SER A 169 1.79 -11.04 4.77
CA SER A 169 0.65 -11.02 5.67
C SER A 169 0.91 -11.79 6.97
N GLN A 170 1.66 -12.88 6.91
CA GLN A 170 2.05 -13.64 8.10
C GLN A 170 3.08 -12.90 8.93
N ALA A 171 4.12 -12.35 8.29
CA ALA A 171 5.20 -11.63 8.95
C ALA A 171 4.69 -10.36 9.63
N LEU A 172 3.87 -9.55 8.95
CA LEU A 172 3.33 -8.31 9.51
C LEU A 172 2.47 -8.57 10.75
N ARG A 173 1.64 -9.62 10.76
CA ARG A 173 0.86 -10.00 11.95
C ARG A 173 1.75 -10.40 13.12
N LYS A 174 2.86 -11.11 12.86
CA LYS A 174 3.81 -11.54 13.88
C LYS A 174 4.61 -10.36 14.43
N LEU A 175 5.12 -9.50 13.54
CA LEU A 175 5.93 -8.33 13.90
C LEU A 175 5.15 -7.27 14.66
N ALA A 176 3.90 -6.97 14.29
CA ALA A 176 3.13 -5.87 14.86
C ALA A 176 3.05 -5.92 16.40
N GLY A 177 2.77 -7.10 16.97
CA GLY A 177 2.70 -7.28 18.42
C GLY A 177 4.06 -7.17 19.11
N THR A 178 5.13 -7.62 18.45
CA THR A 178 6.48 -7.59 19.00
C THR A 178 7.05 -6.17 18.96
N LEU A 179 6.89 -5.46 17.85
CA LEU A 179 7.31 -4.07 17.66
C LEU A 179 6.69 -3.14 18.71
N ASN A 180 5.37 -3.28 18.94
CA ASN A 180 4.69 -2.45 19.94
C ASN A 180 5.27 -2.65 21.36
N ARG A 181 5.61 -3.88 21.74
CA ARG A 181 6.21 -4.17 23.06
C ARG A 181 7.65 -3.71 23.14
N ALA A 182 8.43 -3.87 22.08
CA ALA A 182 9.83 -3.49 22.02
C ALA A 182 10.05 -1.97 21.87
N GLY A 183 9.03 -1.24 21.39
CA GLY A 183 9.17 0.17 21.02
C GLY A 183 10.02 0.39 19.77
N THR A 184 10.29 -0.65 18.98
CA THR A 184 11.09 -0.60 17.75
C THR A 184 10.24 -0.17 16.56
N ILE A 185 10.76 0.69 15.68
CA ILE A 185 10.15 1.00 14.38
C ILE A 185 10.61 -0.05 13.36
N CYS A 186 9.67 -0.64 12.62
CA CYS A 186 10.01 -1.43 11.43
C CYS A 186 9.62 -0.65 10.18
N VAL A 187 10.60 -0.31 9.34
CA VAL A 187 10.36 0.43 8.10
C VAL A 187 10.59 -0.50 6.92
N PHE A 188 9.58 -0.63 6.07
CA PHE A 188 9.67 -1.27 4.78
C PHE A 188 9.75 -0.22 3.68
N THR A 189 10.65 -0.39 2.73
CA THR A 189 10.53 0.30 1.45
C THR A 189 9.77 -0.58 0.47
N ASN A 190 8.97 0.03 -0.38
CA ASN A 190 8.24 -0.69 -1.42
C ASN A 190 8.31 0.04 -2.75
N GLN A 191 8.50 -0.70 -3.83
CA GLN A 191 8.45 -0.16 -5.16
C GLN A 191 7.00 -0.17 -5.63
N LEU A 192 6.48 0.99 -5.99
CA LEU A 192 5.29 1.03 -6.82
C LEU A 192 5.74 0.57 -8.22
N ARG A 193 5.60 -0.71 -8.48
CA ARG A 193 5.61 -1.15 -9.86
C ARG A 193 4.28 -0.66 -10.43
N GLU A 194 4.33 0.34 -11.25
CA GLU A 194 3.27 0.51 -12.24
C GLU A 194 3.27 -0.81 -13.00
N LYS A 195 2.34 -1.67 -12.67
CA LYS A 195 2.08 -2.85 -13.49
C LYS A 195 1.59 -2.27 -14.81
N ILE A 196 2.52 -2.12 -15.74
CA ILE A 196 2.17 -1.93 -17.15
C ILE A 196 1.24 -3.10 -17.47
N GLY A 197 -0.05 -2.82 -17.54
CA GLY A 197 -1.07 -3.76 -18.00
C GLY A 197 -1.92 -4.49 -16.96
N VAL A 198 -1.86 -4.20 -15.65
CA VAL A 198 -2.78 -4.85 -14.70
C VAL A 198 -3.22 -3.90 -13.60
N MET A 199 -4.29 -3.17 -13.78
CA MET A 199 -5.30 -2.99 -12.73
C MET A 199 -6.64 -2.51 -13.24
N PHE A 200 -6.70 -1.69 -14.24
CA PHE A 200 -7.98 -1.34 -14.88
C PHE A 200 -7.67 -1.30 -16.35
N GLY A 201 -8.28 -2.21 -17.12
CA GLY A 201 -8.10 -2.23 -18.56
C GLY A 201 -8.24 -0.82 -19.12
N CYS A 202 -7.48 -0.52 -20.17
CA CYS A 202 -7.50 0.79 -20.78
C CYS A 202 -8.68 0.89 -21.73
N PHE A 203 -9.31 2.05 -21.78
CA PHE A 203 -10.15 2.45 -22.90
C PHE A 203 -9.26 2.91 -24.06
N HIS A 204 -9.75 2.70 -25.28
CA HIS A 204 -9.17 3.36 -26.44
C HIS A 204 -9.28 4.88 -26.29
N HIS A 205 -8.30 5.61 -26.81
CA HIS A 205 -8.24 7.09 -26.73
C HIS A 205 -9.57 7.77 -27.13
N ASP A 206 -10.26 7.22 -28.15
CA ASP A 206 -11.52 7.78 -28.67
C ASP A 206 -12.77 7.30 -27.90
N ALA A 207 -12.60 6.52 -26.81
CA ALA A 207 -13.77 6.06 -26.05
C ALA A 207 -14.57 7.26 -25.51
N PRO A 208 -15.88 7.31 -25.75
CA PRO A 208 -16.72 8.44 -25.33
C PRO A 208 -16.99 8.36 -23.82
N VAL A 209 -16.80 9.47 -23.13
CA VAL A 209 -17.15 9.69 -21.72
C VAL A 209 -18.30 10.69 -21.67
N MET A 210 -19.37 10.36 -20.96
CA MET A 210 -20.50 11.26 -20.76
C MET A 210 -20.15 12.29 -19.66
N LEU A 211 -20.25 13.56 -19.99
CA LEU A 211 -20.06 14.66 -19.07
C LEU A 211 -21.36 14.96 -18.29
N ALA A 212 -21.25 15.71 -17.20
CA ALA A 212 -22.38 16.10 -16.34
C ALA A 212 -23.42 16.96 -17.06
N ASP A 213 -23.03 17.69 -18.12
CA ASP A 213 -23.92 18.51 -18.95
C ASP A 213 -24.68 17.71 -20.03
N GLY A 214 -24.48 16.37 -20.06
CA GLY A 214 -25.11 15.47 -21.05
C GLY A 214 -24.36 15.38 -22.38
N THR A 215 -23.28 16.12 -22.57
CA THR A 215 -22.43 16.00 -23.76
C THR A 215 -21.46 14.82 -23.60
N THR A 216 -20.80 14.43 -24.72
CA THR A 216 -19.76 13.40 -24.68
C THR A 216 -18.41 13.95 -25.16
N MET A 217 -17.34 13.47 -24.52
CA MET A 217 -15.96 13.80 -24.91
C MET A 217 -15.11 12.53 -24.90
N SER A 218 -14.08 12.46 -25.77
CA SER A 218 -13.16 11.31 -25.74
C SER A 218 -12.35 11.31 -24.45
N ILE A 219 -12.15 10.12 -23.87
CA ILE A 219 -11.33 9.95 -22.66
C ILE A 219 -9.89 10.44 -22.90
N GLY A 220 -9.35 10.20 -24.08
CA GLY A 220 -8.00 10.62 -24.43
C GLY A 220 -7.83 12.13 -24.38
N ARG A 221 -8.82 12.89 -24.81
CA ARG A 221 -8.78 14.35 -24.72
C ARG A 221 -8.81 14.82 -23.26
N ILE A 222 -9.70 14.23 -22.44
CA ILE A 222 -9.78 14.55 -20.99
C ILE A 222 -8.43 14.31 -20.33
N VAL A 223 -7.75 13.19 -20.64
CA VAL A 223 -6.47 12.80 -20.06
C VAL A 223 -5.34 13.68 -20.59
N THR A 224 -5.19 13.83 -21.90
CA THR A 224 -4.08 14.55 -22.53
C THR A 224 -4.07 16.04 -22.17
N GLU A 225 -5.25 16.68 -22.17
CA GLU A 225 -5.39 18.10 -21.84
C GLU A 225 -5.56 18.33 -20.32
N ARG A 226 -5.61 17.25 -19.50
CA ARG A 226 -5.85 17.29 -18.04
C ARG A 226 -7.04 18.16 -17.67
N LEU A 227 -8.15 17.91 -18.34
CA LEU A 227 -9.34 18.73 -18.18
C LEU A 227 -9.98 18.54 -16.81
N ASP A 228 -10.34 19.65 -16.19
CA ASP A 228 -11.12 19.67 -14.95
C ASP A 228 -12.60 19.66 -15.30
N VAL A 229 -13.16 18.47 -15.42
CA VAL A 229 -14.56 18.22 -15.83
C VAL A 229 -15.26 17.29 -14.87
N GLU A 230 -16.59 17.35 -14.85
CA GLU A 230 -17.44 16.38 -14.17
C GLU A 230 -17.97 15.36 -15.18
N VAL A 231 -17.83 14.08 -14.84
CA VAL A 231 -18.28 12.94 -15.65
C VAL A 231 -19.39 12.19 -14.93
N MET A 232 -20.29 11.58 -15.69
CA MET A 232 -21.31 10.69 -15.12
C MET A 232 -20.65 9.39 -14.68
N SER A 233 -20.76 9.07 -13.40
CA SER A 233 -20.12 7.91 -12.76
C SER A 233 -21.13 7.11 -11.97
N LEU A 234 -21.02 5.78 -12.01
CA LEU A 234 -21.80 4.87 -11.19
C LEU A 234 -21.21 4.84 -9.77
N ASP A 235 -22.04 5.11 -8.77
CA ASP A 235 -21.70 4.84 -7.38
C ASP A 235 -21.97 3.35 -7.08
N PRO A 236 -20.93 2.54 -6.78
CA PRO A 236 -21.09 1.11 -6.59
C PRO A 236 -21.86 0.74 -5.30
N VAL A 237 -21.95 1.67 -4.35
CA VAL A 237 -22.67 1.45 -3.07
C VAL A 237 -24.16 1.70 -3.24
N THR A 238 -24.52 2.79 -3.92
CA THR A 238 -25.92 3.20 -4.08
C THR A 238 -26.56 2.72 -5.38
N GLY A 239 -25.75 2.26 -6.35
CA GLY A 239 -26.18 1.91 -7.69
C GLY A 239 -26.68 3.10 -8.54
N ARG A 240 -26.42 4.33 -8.10
CA ARG A 240 -26.87 5.54 -8.81
C ARG A 240 -25.78 6.09 -9.69
N VAL A 241 -26.20 6.58 -10.88
CA VAL A 241 -25.30 7.32 -11.77
C VAL A 241 -25.40 8.80 -11.41
N GLU A 242 -24.28 9.41 -11.04
CA GLU A 242 -24.22 10.80 -10.58
C GLU A 242 -22.98 11.52 -11.11
N PRO A 243 -23.01 12.86 -11.21
CA PRO A 243 -21.83 13.64 -11.60
C PRO A 243 -20.70 13.49 -10.59
N ARG A 244 -19.49 13.21 -11.07
CA ARG A 244 -18.27 13.16 -10.28
C ARG A 244 -17.14 13.92 -10.97
N ARG A 245 -16.43 14.74 -10.21
CA ARG A 245 -15.27 15.47 -10.72
C ARG A 245 -14.12 14.53 -11.01
N VAL A 246 -13.45 14.71 -12.15
CA VAL A 246 -12.20 14.01 -12.47
C VAL A 246 -11.12 14.53 -11.54
N ILE A 247 -10.52 13.65 -10.74
CA ILE A 247 -9.50 13.99 -9.74
C ILE A 247 -8.09 13.57 -10.14
N ASN A 248 -7.97 12.71 -11.16
CA ASN A 248 -6.67 12.25 -11.66
C ASN A 248 -6.76 11.82 -13.14
N TRP A 249 -5.62 11.84 -13.84
CA TRP A 249 -5.49 11.51 -15.25
C TRP A 249 -4.37 10.49 -15.43
N PHE A 250 -4.70 9.32 -15.98
CA PHE A 250 -3.73 8.26 -16.22
C PHE A 250 -3.63 7.98 -17.71
N ASP A 251 -2.41 8.05 -18.25
CA ASP A 251 -2.05 7.58 -19.58
C ASP A 251 -1.20 6.32 -19.41
N ASN A 252 -1.76 5.17 -19.75
CA ASN A 252 -1.12 3.87 -19.60
C ASN A 252 -0.29 3.46 -20.83
N GLY A 253 -0.04 4.38 -21.75
CA GLY A 253 0.78 4.15 -22.94
C GLY A 253 0.08 3.32 -24.02
N ILE A 254 0.87 2.54 -24.77
CA ILE A 254 0.40 1.77 -25.93
C ILE A 254 -0.08 0.39 -25.50
N ALA A 255 -1.32 0.03 -25.82
CA ALA A 255 -1.84 -1.32 -25.63
C ALA A 255 -1.63 -2.18 -26.89
N GLU A 256 -1.29 -3.45 -26.70
CA GLU A 256 -1.05 -4.41 -27.81
C GLU A 256 -2.33 -4.79 -28.57
N GLY A 257 -3.52 -4.57 -27.98
CA GLY A 257 -4.79 -4.85 -28.63
C GLY A 257 -6.00 -4.35 -27.86
N PHE A 258 -7.10 -4.11 -28.59
CA PHE A 258 -8.37 -3.72 -28.04
C PHE A 258 -9.47 -4.71 -28.45
N LEU A 259 -10.38 -4.97 -27.54
CA LEU A 259 -11.64 -5.66 -27.81
C LEU A 259 -12.69 -4.62 -28.18
N ARG A 260 -13.52 -4.97 -29.17
CA ARG A 260 -14.71 -4.22 -29.53
C ARG A 260 -15.93 -4.88 -28.90
N ILE A 261 -16.50 -4.24 -27.91
CA ILE A 261 -17.73 -4.71 -27.25
C ILE A 261 -18.90 -3.93 -27.84
N ARG A 262 -19.88 -4.64 -28.31
CA ARG A 262 -21.13 -4.05 -28.83
C ARG A 262 -22.25 -4.37 -27.84
N VAL A 263 -22.80 -3.34 -27.22
CA VAL A 263 -23.93 -3.45 -26.31
C VAL A 263 -25.19 -2.98 -27.00
N SER A 264 -26.21 -3.82 -26.99
CA SER A 264 -27.54 -3.49 -27.56
C SER A 264 -28.50 -3.23 -26.39
N GLY A 265 -29.14 -2.06 -26.40
CA GLY A 265 -30.13 -1.66 -25.39
C GLY A 265 -31.33 -0.96 -26.01
N GLY A 266 -32.28 -0.51 -25.18
CA GLY A 266 -33.52 0.18 -25.64
C GLY A 266 -33.27 1.43 -26.47
N ASP A 267 -32.15 2.11 -26.31
CA ASP A 267 -31.76 3.33 -27.01
C ASP A 267 -30.83 3.10 -28.21
N GLY A 268 -30.65 1.85 -28.66
CA GLY A 268 -29.78 1.47 -29.77
C GLY A 268 -28.52 0.71 -29.35
N ALA A 269 -27.66 0.44 -30.35
CA ALA A 269 -26.39 -0.25 -30.11
C ALA A 269 -25.28 0.77 -29.87
N ARG A 270 -24.49 0.55 -28.81
CA ARG A 270 -23.29 1.32 -28.49
C ARG A 270 -22.05 0.43 -28.59
N GLU A 271 -20.94 1.00 -29.01
CA GLU A 271 -19.67 0.30 -29.09
C GLU A 271 -18.67 0.86 -28.09
N LEU A 272 -17.94 -0.03 -27.45
CA LEU A 272 -16.87 0.27 -26.52
C LEU A 272 -15.59 -0.43 -26.99
N LEU A 273 -14.48 0.29 -27.04
CA LEU A 273 -13.16 -0.23 -27.31
C LEU A 273 -12.35 -0.19 -26.02
N CYS A 274 -11.98 -1.36 -25.50
CA CYS A 274 -11.16 -1.48 -24.30
C CYS A 274 -10.20 -2.68 -24.39
N THR A 275 -9.21 -2.72 -23.53
CA THR A 275 -8.30 -3.86 -23.44
C THR A 275 -9.02 -5.08 -22.84
N PRO A 276 -8.54 -6.33 -23.08
CA PRO A 276 -9.18 -7.55 -22.56
C PRO A 276 -9.33 -7.61 -21.05
N ASN A 277 -8.40 -6.98 -20.32
CA ASN A 277 -8.38 -6.94 -18.86
C ASN A 277 -9.23 -5.80 -18.27
N HIS A 278 -9.92 -5.00 -19.09
CA HIS A 278 -10.82 -3.95 -18.60
C HIS A 278 -12.01 -4.57 -17.87
N ILE A 279 -12.29 -4.10 -16.66
CA ILE A 279 -13.39 -4.62 -15.84
C ILE A 279 -14.70 -3.98 -16.28
N ILE A 280 -15.65 -4.83 -16.63
CA ILE A 280 -17.03 -4.45 -16.97
C ILE A 280 -17.93 -4.83 -15.80
N ILE A 281 -18.76 -3.89 -15.37
CA ILE A 281 -19.75 -4.11 -14.31
C ILE A 281 -20.96 -4.80 -14.94
N THR A 282 -21.32 -5.96 -14.40
CA THR A 282 -22.49 -6.75 -14.85
C THR A 282 -23.42 -7.04 -13.67
N PRO A 283 -24.66 -7.47 -13.88
CA PRO A 283 -25.54 -7.92 -12.79
C PRO A 283 -24.96 -9.09 -11.96
N GLN A 284 -24.01 -9.86 -12.53
CA GLN A 284 -23.35 -10.97 -11.85
C GLN A 284 -22.06 -10.54 -11.12
N GLY A 285 -21.67 -9.26 -11.21
CA GLY A 285 -20.47 -8.69 -10.62
C GLY A 285 -19.49 -8.16 -11.65
N GLU A 286 -18.26 -7.93 -11.22
CA GLU A 286 -17.16 -7.41 -12.04
C GLU A 286 -16.54 -8.52 -12.88
N ILE A 287 -16.53 -8.35 -14.23
CA ILE A 287 -16.01 -9.33 -15.18
C ILE A 287 -15.00 -8.65 -16.11
N PRO A 288 -13.79 -9.24 -16.35
CA PRO A 288 -12.88 -8.75 -17.38
C PRO A 288 -13.53 -8.79 -18.76
N ALA A 289 -13.29 -7.75 -19.58
CA ALA A 289 -13.85 -7.64 -20.92
C ALA A 289 -13.56 -8.85 -21.81
N GLY A 290 -12.38 -9.48 -21.62
CA GLY A 290 -11.97 -10.70 -22.34
C GLY A 290 -12.80 -11.94 -22.02
N ASP A 291 -13.47 -11.96 -20.87
CA ASP A 291 -14.28 -13.08 -20.40
C ASP A 291 -15.78 -12.91 -20.74
N LEU A 292 -16.16 -11.78 -21.29
CA LEU A 292 -17.53 -11.53 -21.73
C LEU A 292 -17.90 -12.46 -22.90
N ARG A 293 -19.14 -12.93 -22.87
CA ARG A 293 -19.72 -13.78 -23.94
C ARG A 293 -20.89 -13.07 -24.58
N PRO A 294 -21.14 -13.31 -25.88
CA PRO A 294 -22.32 -12.79 -26.54
C PRO A 294 -23.61 -13.18 -25.80
N GLY A 295 -24.48 -12.18 -25.58
CA GLY A 295 -25.75 -12.37 -24.86
C GLY A 295 -25.66 -12.17 -23.32
N MET A 296 -24.50 -11.87 -22.77
CA MET A 296 -24.40 -11.43 -21.39
C MET A 296 -24.99 -10.03 -21.22
N GLU A 297 -25.66 -9.81 -20.09
CA GLU A 297 -26.16 -8.50 -19.66
C GLU A 297 -25.00 -7.70 -19.02
N VAL A 298 -24.85 -6.42 -19.41
CA VAL A 298 -23.82 -5.52 -18.92
C VAL A 298 -24.43 -4.14 -18.61
#